data_a41907f23b088121895d4f2db0956342
#
_entry.id   a41907f23b088121895d4f2db0956342
#
_cell.length_a   1.000
_cell.length_b   1.000
_cell.length_c   1.000
_cell.angle_alpha   90.00
_cell.angle_beta   90.00
_cell.angle_gamma   90.00
#
_symmetry.space_group_name_H-M   'P 1'
#
loop_
_entity.id
_entity.type
_entity.pdbx_description
1 polymer ?
#
loop_
_entity_poly.entity_id
_entity_poly.type
_entity_poly.pdbx_seq_one_letter_code
_entity_poly.pdbx_strand_id
1 'polypeptide(L)'
;MNKKDLEELKNKFKNMIKTILYCNICFDKPAQDIKEFIRLIDNYQDLAKDFGLDIGVLNNVYRVLNNQEKLTINSLLYQLYVMSEDKDLSDMDKVMNSIHKLGKIDKAEVVTPPGLVDKMLDKLGDRDMSGKSILEVNSKYGEFLI
;
A
#
# COMPACT_ATOMS: atom_id res chain seq x y z
N MET A 1 -0.46 -9.91 29.78
CA MET A 1 0.55 -9.94 28.68
C MET A 1 1.87 -9.43 29.24
N ASN A 2 2.93 -10.19 29.13
CA ASN A 2 4.24 -9.74 29.61
C ASN A 2 4.88 -8.74 28.61
N LYS A 3 5.97 -8.06 29.05
CA LYS A 3 6.63 -7.03 28.22
C LYS A 3 7.17 -7.58 26.90
N LYS A 4 7.65 -8.83 26.91
CA LYS A 4 8.20 -9.51 25.72
C LYS A 4 7.10 -9.80 24.69
N ASP A 5 5.96 -10.30 25.15
CA ASP A 5 4.81 -10.61 24.27
C ASP A 5 4.27 -9.32 23.62
N LEU A 6 4.23 -8.22 24.38
CA LEU A 6 3.81 -6.92 23.86
C LEU A 6 4.75 -6.41 22.76
N GLU A 7 6.06 -6.54 22.97
CA GLU A 7 7.07 -6.11 22.01
C GLU A 7 7.03 -6.97 20.72
N GLU A 8 6.85 -8.27 20.86
CA GLU A 8 6.67 -9.17 19.72
C GLU A 8 5.42 -8.80 18.91
N LEU A 9 4.31 -8.53 19.58
CA LEU A 9 3.06 -8.14 18.94
C LEU A 9 3.20 -6.81 18.18
N LYS A 10 3.89 -5.83 18.77
CA LYS A 10 4.18 -4.53 18.12
C LYS A 10 5.11 -4.69 16.91
N ASN A 11 6.08 -5.58 16.98
CA ASN A 11 6.96 -5.87 15.83
C ASN A 11 6.19 -6.54 14.69
N LYS A 12 5.29 -7.48 14.99
CA LYS A 12 4.37 -8.05 13.99
C LYS A 12 3.56 -6.95 13.30
N PHE A 13 3.02 -6.02 14.07
CA PHE A 13 2.27 -4.89 13.51
C PHE A 13 3.11 -4.01 12.56
N LYS A 14 4.33 -3.65 12.96
CA LYS A 14 5.22 -2.87 12.10
C LYS A 14 5.44 -3.54 10.75
N ASN A 15 5.62 -4.86 10.74
CA ASN A 15 5.78 -5.63 9.52
C ASN A 15 4.48 -5.71 8.69
N MET A 16 3.31 -5.54 9.33
CA MET A 16 2.00 -5.54 8.65
C MET A 16 1.61 -4.18 8.08
N ILE A 17 2.24 -3.08 8.50
CA ILE A 17 1.84 -1.72 8.08
C ILE A 17 1.78 -1.60 6.56
N LYS A 18 2.82 -2.04 5.87
CA LYS A 18 2.87 -1.99 4.41
C LYS A 18 1.73 -2.79 3.77
N THR A 19 1.49 -3.99 4.27
CA THR A 19 0.38 -4.85 3.82
C THR A 19 -0.98 -4.19 4.04
N ILE A 20 -1.20 -3.59 5.22
CA ILE A 20 -2.42 -2.83 5.54
C ILE A 20 -2.66 -1.72 4.51
N LEU A 21 -1.63 -0.96 4.18
CA LEU A 21 -1.73 0.16 3.25
C LEU A 21 -2.01 -0.33 1.82
N TYR A 22 -1.40 -1.41 1.36
CA TYR A 22 -1.70 -2.00 0.05
C TYR A 22 -3.12 -2.58 0.00
N CYS A 23 -3.57 -3.30 1.02
CA CYS A 23 -4.96 -3.75 1.11
C CYS A 23 -5.94 -2.57 1.04
N ASN A 24 -5.63 -1.47 1.73
CA ASN A 24 -6.50 -0.29 1.78
C ASN A 24 -6.71 0.35 0.41
N ILE A 25 -5.70 0.36 -0.45
CA ILE A 25 -5.82 0.88 -1.82
C ILE A 25 -6.77 0.01 -2.66
N CYS A 26 -6.83 -1.28 -2.37
CA CYS A 26 -7.68 -2.23 -3.10
C CYS A 26 -9.15 -2.20 -2.67
N PHE A 27 -9.52 -1.44 -1.65
CA PHE A 27 -10.92 -1.27 -1.28
C PHE A 27 -11.63 -0.35 -2.27
N ASP A 28 -12.91 -0.61 -2.54
CA ASP A 28 -13.76 0.28 -3.36
C ASP A 28 -13.72 1.72 -2.85
N LYS A 29 -13.67 1.87 -1.54
CA LYS A 29 -13.43 3.13 -0.85
C LYS A 29 -12.39 2.91 0.25
N PRO A 30 -11.18 3.49 0.13
CA PRO A 30 -10.14 3.36 1.14
C PRO A 30 -10.60 3.87 2.51
N ALA A 31 -10.18 3.19 3.56
CA ALA A 31 -10.41 3.61 4.94
C ALA A 31 -9.57 4.84 5.29
N GLN A 32 -10.13 5.71 6.12
CA GLN A 32 -9.48 6.94 6.56
C GLN A 32 -8.55 6.72 7.77
N ASP A 33 -8.82 5.68 8.55
CA ASP A 33 -8.07 5.34 9.75
C ASP A 33 -8.04 3.81 9.99
N ILE A 34 -7.21 3.38 10.94
CA ILE A 34 -7.04 1.95 11.25
C ILE A 34 -8.31 1.30 11.82
N LYS A 35 -9.15 2.05 12.54
CA LYS A 35 -10.40 1.54 13.07
C LYS A 35 -11.39 1.23 11.94
N GLU A 36 -11.50 2.13 10.99
CA GLU A 36 -12.31 1.92 9.80
C GLU A 36 -11.75 0.80 8.93
N PHE A 37 -10.43 0.74 8.75
CA PHE A 37 -9.77 -0.35 8.03
C PHE A 37 -10.13 -1.72 8.64
N ILE A 38 -10.01 -1.86 9.96
CA ILE A 38 -10.36 -3.12 10.66
C ILE A 38 -11.83 -3.49 10.43
N ARG A 39 -12.72 -2.51 10.41
CA ARG A 39 -14.15 -2.74 10.15
C ARG A 39 -14.41 -3.18 8.69
N LEU A 40 -13.70 -2.60 7.75
CA LEU A 40 -13.89 -2.86 6.32
C LEU A 40 -13.25 -4.17 5.88
N ILE A 41 -12.11 -4.55 6.43
CA ILE A 41 -11.35 -5.74 5.98
C ILE A 41 -12.15 -7.04 6.14
N ASP A 42 -13.12 -7.08 7.06
CA ASP A 42 -14.01 -8.23 7.23
C ASP A 42 -14.86 -8.50 5.96
N ASN A 43 -15.11 -7.49 5.12
CA ASN A 43 -15.80 -7.63 3.85
C ASN A 43 -14.85 -8.04 2.71
N TYR A 44 -13.55 -8.05 2.94
CA TYR A 44 -12.49 -8.33 1.96
C TYR A 44 -11.59 -9.49 2.43
N GLN A 45 -12.19 -10.55 2.97
CA GLN A 45 -11.43 -11.68 3.56
C GLN A 45 -10.52 -12.38 2.57
N ASP A 46 -10.95 -12.53 1.32
CA ASP A 46 -10.11 -13.12 0.26
C ASP A 46 -8.89 -12.23 -0.02
N LEU A 47 -9.09 -10.92 -0.10
CA LEU A 47 -8.00 -9.95 -0.26
C LEU A 47 -7.02 -10.02 0.93
N ALA A 48 -7.53 -10.05 2.16
CA ALA A 48 -6.70 -10.18 3.35
C ALA A 48 -5.85 -11.46 3.31
N LYS A 49 -6.43 -12.57 2.89
CA LYS A 49 -5.75 -13.86 2.74
C LYS A 49 -4.67 -13.79 1.66
N ASP A 50 -4.98 -13.22 0.50
CA ASP A 50 -4.04 -13.09 -0.64
C ASP A 50 -2.82 -12.23 -0.27
N PHE A 51 -3.02 -11.19 0.53
CA PHE A 51 -1.94 -10.36 1.07
C PHE A 51 -1.27 -10.95 2.33
N GLY A 52 -1.73 -12.08 2.84
CA GLY A 52 -1.19 -12.70 4.06
C GLY A 52 -1.46 -11.88 5.33
N LEU A 53 -2.54 -11.09 5.36
CA LEU A 53 -2.93 -10.28 6.49
C LEU A 53 -3.73 -11.10 7.51
N ASP A 54 -3.17 -11.29 8.71
CA ASP A 54 -3.85 -11.95 9.82
C ASP A 54 -4.76 -10.95 10.57
N ILE A 55 -6.07 -11.04 10.30
CA ILE A 55 -7.08 -10.16 10.91
C ILE A 55 -7.14 -10.35 12.43
N GLY A 56 -6.93 -11.56 12.94
CA GLY A 56 -6.90 -11.85 14.36
C GLY A 56 -5.74 -11.14 15.06
N VAL A 57 -4.55 -11.22 14.46
CA VAL A 57 -3.36 -10.50 14.95
C VAL A 57 -3.61 -8.99 14.88
N LEU A 58 -4.17 -8.48 13.79
CA LEU A 58 -4.46 -7.06 13.63
C LEU A 58 -5.40 -6.53 14.73
N ASN A 59 -6.48 -7.24 15.02
CA ASN A 59 -7.41 -6.89 16.09
C ASN A 59 -6.74 -6.86 17.47
N ASN A 60 -5.90 -7.85 17.77
CA ASN A 60 -5.17 -7.92 19.03
C ASN A 60 -4.16 -6.77 19.17
N VAL A 61 -3.44 -6.47 18.08
CA VAL A 61 -2.49 -5.35 18.06
C VAL A 61 -3.19 -4.02 18.26
N TYR A 62 -4.29 -3.77 17.57
CA TYR A 62 -5.02 -2.50 17.69
C TYR A 62 -5.39 -2.16 19.14
N ARG A 63 -5.70 -3.18 19.96
CA ARG A 63 -6.04 -3.00 21.38
C ARG A 63 -4.86 -2.54 22.23
N VAL A 64 -3.63 -2.89 21.85
CA VAL A 64 -2.40 -2.58 22.61
C VAL A 64 -1.60 -1.41 22.07
N LEU A 65 -1.94 -0.89 20.89
CA LEU A 65 -1.30 0.31 20.34
C LEU A 65 -1.60 1.53 21.20
N ASN A 66 -0.58 2.32 21.48
CA ASN A 66 -0.75 3.61 22.12
C ASN A 66 -1.27 4.67 21.11
N ASN A 67 -1.63 5.84 21.62
CA ASN A 67 -2.20 6.90 20.79
C ASN A 67 -1.23 7.39 19.70
N GLN A 68 0.06 7.46 19.98
CA GLN A 68 1.06 7.89 19.01
C GLN A 68 1.22 6.88 17.86
N GLU A 69 1.24 5.59 18.18
CA GLU A 69 1.28 4.52 17.19
C GLU A 69 0.04 4.53 16.29
N LYS A 70 -1.15 4.75 16.88
CA LYS A 70 -2.40 4.90 16.13
C LYS A 70 -2.39 6.13 15.24
N LEU A 71 -1.91 7.27 15.72
CA LEU A 71 -1.79 8.49 14.93
C LEU A 71 -0.88 8.30 13.72
N THR A 72 0.23 7.59 13.86
CA THR A 72 1.16 7.34 12.75
C THR A 72 0.47 6.57 11.63
N ILE A 73 -0.17 5.43 11.93
CA ILE A 73 -0.87 4.64 10.90
C ILE A 73 -2.08 5.38 10.34
N ASN A 74 -2.83 6.09 11.16
CA ASN A 74 -3.99 6.87 10.72
C ASN A 74 -3.57 7.98 9.75
N SER A 75 -2.45 8.64 9.98
CA SER A 75 -1.91 9.66 9.07
C SER A 75 -1.60 9.07 7.68
N LEU A 76 -1.04 7.86 7.63
CA LEU A 76 -0.75 7.18 6.36
C LEU A 76 -2.04 6.77 5.63
N LEU A 77 -2.98 6.17 6.34
CA LEU A 77 -4.28 5.77 5.76
C LEU A 77 -5.06 6.98 5.25
N TYR A 78 -5.09 8.06 6.02
CA TYR A 78 -5.77 9.30 5.63
C TYR A 78 -5.15 9.92 4.37
N GLN A 79 -3.82 9.90 4.23
CA GLN A 79 -3.18 10.37 3.01
C GLN A 79 -3.60 9.56 1.78
N LEU A 80 -3.69 8.24 1.89
CA LEU A 80 -4.18 7.38 0.80
C LEU A 80 -5.65 7.66 0.48
N TYR A 81 -6.48 7.83 1.51
CA TYR A 81 -7.87 8.20 1.34
C TYR A 81 -8.02 9.53 0.56
N VAL A 82 -7.32 10.58 0.97
CA VAL A 82 -7.36 11.88 0.26
C VAL A 82 -6.94 11.76 -1.18
N MET A 83 -5.89 10.98 -1.47
CA MET A 83 -5.46 10.72 -2.85
C MET A 83 -6.52 9.99 -3.68
N SER A 84 -7.29 9.09 -3.08
CA SER A 84 -8.37 8.37 -3.78
C SER A 84 -9.57 9.27 -4.11
N GLU A 85 -9.78 10.33 -3.33
CA GLU A 85 -10.89 11.28 -3.53
C GLU A 85 -10.56 12.40 -4.55
N ASP A 86 -9.33 12.46 -5.05
CA ASP A 86 -8.92 13.46 -6.03
C ASP A 86 -9.66 13.23 -7.36
N LYS A 87 -10.50 14.20 -7.73
CA LYS A 87 -11.35 14.12 -8.93
C LYS A 87 -10.61 14.49 -10.22
N ASP A 88 -9.46 15.13 -10.09
CA ASP A 88 -8.65 15.57 -11.23
C ASP A 88 -7.73 14.45 -11.75
N LEU A 89 -7.61 13.35 -11.01
CA LEU A 89 -6.80 12.20 -11.37
C LEU A 89 -7.67 11.05 -11.92
N SER A 90 -7.14 10.34 -12.93
CA SER A 90 -7.71 9.06 -13.35
C SER A 90 -7.54 8.00 -12.24
N ASP A 91 -8.33 6.93 -12.27
CA ASP A 91 -8.21 5.84 -11.29
C ASP A 91 -6.84 5.18 -11.35
N MET A 92 -6.24 5.07 -12.53
CA MET A 92 -4.88 4.57 -12.70
C MET A 92 -3.86 5.49 -12.03
N ASP A 93 -3.96 6.81 -12.23
CA ASP A 93 -3.04 7.79 -11.61
C ASP A 93 -3.16 7.77 -10.08
N LYS A 94 -4.38 7.61 -9.53
CA LYS A 94 -4.60 7.47 -8.09
C LYS A 94 -3.87 6.25 -7.54
N VAL A 95 -4.01 5.09 -8.18
CA VAL A 95 -3.33 3.85 -7.77
C VAL A 95 -1.82 4.02 -7.87
N MET A 96 -1.30 4.54 -8.99
CA MET A 96 0.14 4.73 -9.19
C MET A 96 0.74 5.72 -8.19
N ASN A 97 0.07 6.84 -7.92
CA ASN A 97 0.50 7.80 -6.91
C ASN A 97 0.50 7.18 -5.50
N SER A 98 -0.50 6.35 -5.20
CA SER A 98 -0.58 5.64 -3.92
C SER A 98 0.57 4.64 -3.76
N ILE A 99 0.87 3.85 -4.78
CA ILE A 99 2.01 2.91 -4.80
C ILE A 99 3.33 3.67 -4.64
N HIS A 100 3.50 4.77 -5.37
CA HIS A 100 4.69 5.61 -5.26
C HIS A 100 4.86 6.21 -3.85
N LYS A 101 3.77 6.63 -3.23
CA LYS A 101 3.77 7.12 -1.84
C LYS A 101 4.18 6.02 -0.86
N LEU A 102 3.67 4.80 -1.05
CA LEU A 102 3.98 3.65 -0.21
C LEU A 102 5.45 3.23 -0.32
N GLY A 103 6.03 3.27 -1.52
CA GLY A 103 7.44 2.97 -1.74
C GLY A 103 8.39 3.88 -0.97
N LYS A 104 7.96 5.09 -0.62
CA LYS A 104 8.75 6.04 0.20
C LYS A 104 8.71 5.75 1.70
N ILE A 105 7.79 4.91 2.17
CA ILE A 105 7.66 4.54 3.60
C ILE A 105 8.82 3.63 4.01
N ASP A 106 9.24 2.77 3.10
CA ASP A 106 10.43 1.96 3.28
C ASP A 106 11.62 2.69 2.64
N LYS A 107 12.54 3.20 3.47
CA LYS A 107 13.72 3.92 3.00
C LYS A 107 14.67 3.07 2.15
N ALA A 108 14.50 1.76 2.14
CA ALA A 108 15.29 0.82 1.35
C ALA A 108 14.78 0.66 -0.10
N GLU A 109 13.56 1.09 -0.40
CA GLU A 109 12.99 1.00 -1.74
C GLU A 109 12.95 2.37 -2.43
N VAL A 110 13.63 2.48 -3.55
CA VAL A 110 13.49 3.61 -4.46
C VAL A 110 12.53 3.20 -5.57
N VAL A 111 11.38 3.88 -5.64
CA VAL A 111 10.39 3.72 -6.71
C VAL A 111 10.65 4.79 -7.75
N THR A 112 10.72 4.40 -9.01
CA THR A 112 10.91 5.33 -10.12
C THR A 112 9.67 6.22 -10.27
N PRO A 113 9.80 7.56 -10.22
CA PRO A 113 8.66 8.45 -10.39
C PRO A 113 7.96 8.24 -11.74
N PRO A 114 6.62 8.25 -11.80
CA PRO A 114 5.86 8.02 -13.04
C PRO A 114 6.31 8.88 -14.22
N GLY A 115 6.53 10.19 -14.02
CA GLY A 115 7.01 11.07 -15.07
C GLY A 115 8.43 10.76 -15.59
N LEU A 116 9.25 10.03 -14.82
CA LEU A 116 10.53 9.51 -15.28
C LEU A 116 10.36 8.21 -16.06
N VAL A 117 9.44 7.34 -15.62
CA VAL A 117 9.06 6.12 -16.34
C VAL A 117 8.60 6.48 -17.76
N ASP A 118 7.70 7.46 -17.90
CA ASP A 118 7.24 7.94 -19.20
C ASP A 118 8.40 8.40 -20.09
N LYS A 119 9.30 9.22 -19.55
CA LYS A 119 10.49 9.69 -20.29
C LYS A 119 11.43 8.55 -20.71
N MET A 120 11.54 7.52 -19.90
CA MET A 120 12.35 6.34 -20.21
C MET A 120 11.68 5.50 -21.30
N LEU A 121 10.36 5.31 -21.24
CA LEU A 121 9.59 4.59 -22.26
C LEU A 121 9.58 5.33 -23.59
N ASP A 122 9.49 6.67 -23.59
CA ASP A 122 9.57 7.50 -24.80
C ASP A 122 10.90 7.35 -25.54
N LYS A 123 11.99 7.09 -24.80
CA LYS A 123 13.30 6.84 -25.40
C LYS A 123 13.41 5.49 -26.13
N LEU A 124 12.51 4.56 -25.85
CA LEU A 124 12.45 3.30 -26.61
C LEU A 124 11.82 3.50 -28.01
N GLY A 125 11.20 4.65 -28.25
CA GLY A 125 10.73 5.12 -29.57
C GLY A 125 9.39 4.53 -30.01
N ASP A 126 9.12 3.28 -29.71
CA ASP A 126 7.90 2.57 -30.12
C ASP A 126 7.19 2.02 -28.87
N ARG A 127 6.03 2.59 -28.54
CA ARG A 127 5.20 2.12 -27.44
C ARG A 127 4.22 1.00 -27.83
N ASP A 128 4.12 0.68 -29.13
CA ASP A 128 3.32 -0.47 -29.55
C ASP A 128 4.09 -1.77 -29.26
N MET A 129 3.66 -2.44 -28.20
CA MET A 129 4.22 -3.69 -27.72
C MET A 129 3.43 -4.92 -28.21
N SER A 130 2.50 -4.73 -29.16
CA SER A 130 1.70 -5.82 -29.74
C SER A 130 2.63 -6.88 -30.35
N GLY A 131 2.49 -8.13 -29.93
CA GLY A 131 3.30 -9.26 -30.42
C GLY A 131 4.75 -9.27 -29.96
N LYS A 132 5.16 -8.39 -29.04
CA LYS A 132 6.51 -8.35 -28.46
C LYS A 132 6.52 -9.00 -27.07
N SER A 133 7.64 -9.64 -26.73
CA SER A 133 7.90 -10.12 -25.38
C SER A 133 8.67 -9.07 -24.60
N ILE A 134 8.24 -8.76 -23.39
CA ILE A 134 8.86 -7.78 -22.51
C ILE A 134 9.44 -8.49 -21.30
N LEU A 135 10.71 -8.21 -20.98
CA LEU A 135 11.35 -8.66 -19.76
C LEU A 135 11.72 -7.43 -18.91
N GLU A 136 11.07 -7.28 -17.78
CA GLU A 136 11.47 -6.32 -16.77
C GLU A 136 12.27 -7.00 -15.67
N VAL A 137 13.56 -6.66 -15.57
CA VAL A 137 14.53 -7.36 -14.70
C VAL A 137 14.37 -6.97 -13.22
N ASN A 138 13.78 -5.80 -12.94
CA ASN A 138 13.60 -5.28 -11.60
C ASN A 138 12.19 -4.72 -11.40
N SER A 139 11.20 -5.58 -11.67
CA SER A 139 9.80 -5.24 -11.52
C SER A 139 9.40 -5.19 -10.04
N LYS A 140 9.49 -4.02 -9.44
CA LYS A 140 9.03 -3.80 -8.05
C LYS A 140 7.51 -3.77 -7.98
N TYR A 141 6.91 -2.85 -8.73
CA TYR A 141 5.47 -2.61 -8.78
C TYR A 141 4.93 -2.63 -10.21
N GLY A 142 5.75 -3.07 -11.17
CA GLY A 142 5.37 -3.11 -12.59
C GLY A 142 5.29 -1.73 -13.25
N GLU A 143 6.06 -0.74 -12.78
CA GLU A 143 5.98 0.66 -13.24
C GLU A 143 6.20 0.82 -14.73
N PHE A 144 6.94 -0.12 -15.35
CA PHE A 144 7.24 -0.12 -16.79
C PHE A 144 6.30 -1.01 -17.62
N LEU A 145 5.31 -1.67 -16.98
CA LEU A 145 4.37 -2.57 -17.66
C LEU A 145 3.03 -1.92 -18.00
N ILE A 146 2.93 -0.61 -17.86
CA ILE A 146 1.71 0.18 -18.06
C ILE A 146 1.62 0.67 -19.50
#